data_be83723133aab72d5bd7e88517981930
#
_entry.id   be83723133aab72d5bd7e88517981930
#
_cell.length_a   1.000
_cell.length_b   1.000
_cell.length_c   1.000
_cell.angle_alpha   90.00
_cell.angle_beta   90.00
_cell.angle_gamma   90.00
#
_symmetry.space_group_name_H-M   'P 1'
#
loop_
_entity.id
_entity.type
_entity.pdbx_description
1 polymer ?
#
loop_
_entity_poly.entity_id
_entity_poly.type
_entity_poly.pdbx_seq_one_letter_code
_entity_poly.pdbx_strand_id
1 'polypeptide(L)'
;MNPLKTEVAFATPWFEVLAKTMKPGEAPYYSLRLPDYAAVVAITEDQRVLAVRQYRPAVERHTIELPSGLVDPGESPAEAARRELLEETGYEAAEVEVLGSMEPDTGRLGNRIWTCVATGARRTEGRVPEEGIEVLTYSLPELARATAEGEFNHALHVAVLLVAMVRGKLRLAPPDAITIAPAAPPQTQR
;
A
#
# COMPACT_ATOMS: atom_id res chain seq x y z
N MET A 1 -8.82 20.09 17.56
CA MET A 1 -7.99 20.95 18.44
C MET A 1 -6.59 20.98 17.85
N ASN A 2 -6.05 22.15 17.55
CA ASN A 2 -4.69 22.28 17.00
C ASN A 2 -3.65 22.31 18.13
N PRO A 3 -2.43 21.84 17.91
CA PRO A 3 -1.35 21.93 18.88
C PRO A 3 -0.99 23.40 19.13
N LEU A 4 -0.66 23.73 20.39
CA LEU A 4 -0.19 25.06 20.79
C LEU A 4 1.20 25.34 20.24
N LYS A 5 2.04 24.31 20.15
CA LYS A 5 3.41 24.36 19.64
C LYS A 5 3.74 23.04 18.96
N THR A 6 4.49 23.10 17.89
CA THR A 6 5.06 21.93 17.20
C THR A 6 6.54 22.17 17.00
N GLU A 7 7.38 21.22 17.41
CA GLU A 7 8.84 21.26 17.27
C GLU A 7 9.32 19.95 16.65
N VAL A 8 10.40 20.03 15.87
CA VAL A 8 11.09 18.83 15.39
C VAL A 8 11.97 18.29 16.50
N ALA A 9 11.60 17.16 17.07
CA ALA A 9 12.37 16.50 18.12
C ALA A 9 13.54 15.65 17.57
N PHE A 10 13.37 15.10 16.38
CA PHE A 10 14.37 14.30 15.68
C PHE A 10 14.09 14.33 14.20
N ALA A 11 15.13 14.32 13.36
CA ALA A 11 15.01 14.30 11.90
C ALA A 11 16.00 13.33 11.25
N THR A 12 15.54 12.71 10.17
CA THR A 12 16.33 11.90 9.25
C THR A 12 16.07 12.41 7.82
N PRO A 13 16.79 11.93 6.80
CA PRO A 13 16.42 12.21 5.40
C PRO A 13 15.02 11.67 5.01
N TRP A 14 14.46 10.73 5.78
CA TRP A 14 13.25 9.99 5.43
C TRP A 14 12.01 10.44 6.20
N PHE A 15 12.18 10.90 7.44
CA PHE A 15 11.07 11.32 8.28
C PHE A 15 11.53 12.22 9.42
N GLU A 16 10.59 12.96 10.00
CA GLU A 16 10.78 13.75 11.20
C GLU A 16 9.85 13.29 12.33
N VAL A 17 10.37 13.29 13.56
CA VAL A 17 9.58 13.13 14.77
C VAL A 17 9.17 14.52 15.25
N LEU A 18 7.87 14.78 15.31
CA LEU A 18 7.30 16.03 15.78
C LEU A 18 6.82 15.90 17.22
N ALA A 19 7.28 16.80 18.09
CA ALA A 19 6.75 16.99 19.44
C ALA A 19 5.67 18.07 19.40
N LYS A 20 4.42 17.69 19.68
CA LYS A 20 3.23 18.57 19.62
C LYS A 20 2.71 18.84 21.04
N THR A 21 2.86 20.05 21.55
CA THR A 21 2.29 20.46 22.82
C THR A 21 0.79 20.73 22.64
N MET A 22 -0.04 19.90 23.22
CA MET A 22 -1.50 20.02 23.10
C MET A 22 -2.09 20.92 24.17
N LYS A 23 -1.52 20.90 25.42
CA LYS A 23 -1.92 21.75 26.55
C LYS A 23 -0.68 22.21 27.30
N PRO A 24 -0.75 23.39 27.97
CA PRO A 24 0.35 23.88 28.80
C PRO A 24 0.66 22.91 29.95
N GLY A 25 1.96 22.60 30.15
CA GLY A 25 2.42 21.76 31.24
C GLY A 25 2.25 20.25 31.06
N GLU A 26 1.63 19.81 29.97
CA GLU A 26 1.55 18.38 29.61
C GLU A 26 2.75 17.94 28.76
N ALA A 27 3.09 16.67 28.84
CA ALA A 27 4.08 16.06 27.95
C ALA A 27 3.62 16.18 26.49
N PRO A 28 4.53 16.40 25.54
CA PRO A 28 4.17 16.52 24.13
C PRO A 28 3.68 15.18 23.55
N TYR A 29 2.73 15.30 22.62
CA TYR A 29 2.33 14.19 21.76
C TYR A 29 3.32 14.05 20.61
N TYR A 30 3.84 12.85 20.39
CA TYR A 30 4.78 12.59 19.32
C TYR A 30 4.10 11.99 18.11
N SER A 31 4.35 12.57 16.94
CA SER A 31 3.92 12.02 15.64
C SER A 31 5.06 12.06 14.63
N LEU A 32 4.93 11.29 13.57
CA LEU A 32 5.88 11.28 12.45
C LEU A 32 5.34 12.14 11.30
N ARG A 33 6.23 12.95 10.72
CA ARG A 33 6.01 13.64 9.46
C ARG A 33 6.90 12.97 8.41
N LEU A 34 6.29 12.45 7.36
CA LEU A 34 6.94 11.80 6.23
C LEU A 34 6.13 12.10 4.96
N PRO A 35 6.71 11.94 3.77
CA PRO A 35 5.98 12.13 2.52
C PRO A 35 4.77 11.21 2.40
N ASP A 36 3.78 11.64 1.61
CA ASP A 36 2.73 10.75 1.13
C ASP A 36 3.33 9.66 0.24
N TYR A 37 2.62 8.56 0.07
CA TYR A 37 2.98 7.56 -0.92
C TYR A 37 1.76 7.05 -1.69
N ALA A 38 2.00 6.51 -2.87
CA ALA A 38 0.98 5.97 -3.74
C ALA A 38 1.21 4.47 -3.93
N ALA A 39 0.13 3.68 -3.85
CA ALA A 39 0.13 2.28 -4.20
C ALA A 39 -0.82 2.05 -5.36
N VAL A 40 -0.41 1.24 -6.33
CA VAL A 40 -1.19 1.01 -7.55
C VAL A 40 -1.63 -0.44 -7.69
N VAL A 41 -2.93 -0.63 -7.83
CA VAL A 41 -3.52 -1.89 -8.28
C VAL A 41 -3.41 -1.92 -9.81
N ALA A 42 -2.35 -2.50 -10.31
CA ALA A 42 -2.11 -2.60 -11.74
C ALA A 42 -2.65 -3.92 -12.28
N ILE A 43 -3.57 -3.84 -13.24
CA ILE A 43 -4.26 -4.96 -13.85
C ILE A 43 -3.74 -5.11 -15.27
N THR A 44 -3.16 -6.26 -15.57
CA THR A 44 -2.65 -6.62 -16.90
C THR A 44 -3.78 -6.87 -17.90
N GLU A 45 -3.44 -6.97 -19.17
CA GLU A 45 -4.42 -7.27 -20.24
C GLU A 45 -5.11 -8.64 -20.04
N ASP A 46 -4.40 -9.62 -19.50
CA ASP A 46 -4.92 -10.94 -19.15
C ASP A 46 -5.58 -11.00 -17.75
N GLN A 47 -5.96 -9.81 -17.21
CA GLN A 47 -6.73 -9.66 -15.98
C GLN A 47 -6.02 -10.19 -14.72
N ARG A 48 -4.71 -10.11 -14.68
CA ARG A 48 -3.93 -10.42 -13.48
C ARG A 48 -3.50 -9.16 -12.75
N VAL A 49 -3.38 -9.22 -11.44
CA VAL A 49 -2.88 -8.12 -10.60
C VAL A 49 -1.37 -8.26 -10.48
N LEU A 50 -0.64 -7.21 -10.81
CA LEU A 50 0.79 -7.12 -10.57
C LEU A 50 1.08 -6.94 -9.08
N ALA A 51 2.06 -7.66 -8.58
CA ALA A 51 2.63 -7.52 -7.25
C ALA A 51 4.15 -7.58 -7.34
N VAL A 52 4.82 -7.13 -6.30
CA VAL A 52 6.27 -7.16 -6.16
C VAL A 52 6.66 -7.91 -4.90
N ARG A 53 7.74 -8.68 -4.96
CA ARG A 53 8.35 -9.31 -3.80
C ARG A 53 9.71 -8.70 -3.58
N GLN A 54 9.93 -8.14 -2.38
CA GLN A 54 11.17 -7.47 -2.03
C GLN A 54 11.54 -7.70 -0.56
N TYR A 55 12.83 -7.58 -0.24
CA TYR A 55 13.28 -7.62 1.14
C TYR A 55 13.01 -6.31 1.86
N ARG A 56 12.32 -6.36 2.98
CA ARG A 56 12.03 -5.18 3.81
C ARG A 56 12.84 -5.24 5.12
N PRO A 57 13.88 -4.40 5.28
CA PRO A 57 14.72 -4.40 6.49
C PRO A 57 13.94 -4.18 7.78
N ALA A 58 12.86 -3.39 7.73
CA ALA A 58 12.05 -3.10 8.91
C ALA A 58 11.35 -4.33 9.54
N VAL A 59 11.09 -5.35 8.72
CA VAL A 59 10.48 -6.61 9.16
C VAL A 59 11.41 -7.82 8.94
N GLU A 60 12.64 -7.57 8.46
CA GLU A 60 13.75 -8.54 8.27
C GLU A 60 13.34 -9.76 7.42
N ARG A 61 12.47 -9.55 6.43
CA ARG A 61 12.00 -10.61 5.53
C ARG A 61 11.55 -10.07 4.18
N HIS A 62 11.37 -10.99 3.22
CA HIS A 62 10.67 -10.65 1.99
C HIS A 62 9.16 -10.48 2.26
N THR A 63 8.57 -9.48 1.62
CA THR A 63 7.14 -9.19 1.65
C THR A 63 6.60 -9.18 0.23
N ILE A 64 5.31 -9.47 0.06
CA ILE A 64 4.59 -9.34 -1.19
C ILE A 64 3.71 -8.11 -1.08
N GLU A 65 3.85 -7.19 -2.02
CA GLU A 65 3.26 -5.86 -1.97
C GLU A 65 2.68 -5.46 -3.34
N LEU A 66 1.83 -4.45 -3.37
CA LEU A 66 1.51 -3.76 -4.61
C LEU A 66 2.69 -2.86 -5.01
N PRO A 67 2.91 -2.57 -6.30
CA PRO A 67 3.85 -1.54 -6.70
C PRO A 67 3.51 -0.21 -6.02
N SER A 68 4.50 0.42 -5.37
CA SER A 68 4.25 1.58 -4.52
C SER A 68 5.52 2.32 -4.12
N GLY A 69 5.42 3.63 -4.01
CA GLY A 69 6.52 4.45 -3.50
C GLY A 69 6.08 5.86 -3.08
N LEU A 70 7.05 6.67 -2.75
CA LEU A 70 6.82 8.04 -2.28
C LEU A 70 6.27 8.93 -3.40
N VAL A 71 5.41 9.87 -3.02
CA VAL A 71 5.01 10.97 -3.90
C VAL A 71 6.03 12.07 -3.76
N ASP A 72 6.78 12.33 -4.82
CA ASP A 72 7.83 13.34 -4.83
C ASP A 72 7.27 14.77 -4.77
N PRO A 73 8.05 15.76 -4.27
CA PRO A 73 7.63 17.14 -4.28
C PRO A 73 7.24 17.64 -5.67
N GLY A 74 5.98 18.05 -5.83
CA GLY A 74 5.42 18.52 -7.10
C GLY A 74 4.84 17.44 -8.00
N GLU A 75 4.98 16.18 -7.63
CA GLU A 75 4.38 15.04 -8.32
C GLU A 75 2.94 14.82 -7.85
N SER A 76 2.04 14.48 -8.75
CA SER A 76 0.71 14.01 -8.38
C SER A 76 0.74 12.52 -7.99
N PRO A 77 -0.23 12.03 -7.19
CA PRO A 77 -0.31 10.61 -6.85
C PRO A 77 -0.42 9.67 -8.07
N ALA A 78 -1.04 10.14 -9.16
CA ALA A 78 -1.13 9.36 -10.40
C ALA A 78 0.22 9.26 -11.13
N GLU A 79 1.01 10.33 -11.11
CA GLU A 79 2.36 10.33 -11.67
C GLU A 79 3.28 9.44 -10.86
N ALA A 80 3.26 9.55 -9.53
CA ALA A 80 4.00 8.66 -8.63
C ALA A 80 3.66 7.19 -8.88
N ALA A 81 2.38 6.85 -8.91
CA ALA A 81 1.92 5.49 -9.15
C ALA A 81 2.36 4.95 -10.52
N ARG A 82 2.39 5.80 -11.56
CA ARG A 82 2.86 5.42 -12.90
C ARG A 82 4.37 5.20 -12.92
N ARG A 83 5.14 6.08 -12.28
CA ARG A 83 6.60 5.97 -12.16
C ARG A 83 6.98 4.69 -11.41
N GLU A 84 6.41 4.47 -10.22
CA GLU A 84 6.68 3.29 -9.40
C GLU A 84 6.29 1.98 -10.11
N LEU A 85 5.15 1.96 -10.80
CA LEU A 85 4.76 0.79 -11.61
C LEU A 85 5.84 0.45 -12.63
N LEU A 86 6.37 1.46 -13.34
CA LEU A 86 7.39 1.24 -14.35
C LEU A 86 8.74 0.84 -13.73
N GLU A 87 9.17 1.50 -12.66
CA GLU A 87 10.45 1.27 -12.00
C GLU A 87 10.50 -0.10 -11.33
N GLU A 88 9.50 -0.43 -10.53
CA GLU A 88 9.47 -1.68 -9.77
C GLU A 88 9.13 -2.91 -10.63
N THR A 89 8.35 -2.74 -11.70
CA THR A 89 7.85 -3.90 -12.46
C THR A 89 8.29 -3.97 -13.92
N GLY A 90 8.70 -2.87 -14.50
CA GLY A 90 8.91 -2.75 -15.95
C GLY A 90 7.60 -2.74 -16.75
N TYR A 91 6.46 -2.53 -16.12
CA TYR A 91 5.16 -2.39 -16.77
C TYR A 91 4.74 -0.92 -16.82
N GLU A 92 3.99 -0.57 -17.85
CA GLU A 92 3.34 0.73 -18.00
C GLU A 92 1.85 0.56 -18.25
N ALA A 93 1.08 1.59 -17.92
CA ALA A 93 -0.34 1.68 -18.22
C ALA A 93 -0.65 3.07 -18.78
N ALA A 94 -1.53 3.13 -19.79
CA ALA A 94 -1.91 4.39 -20.43
C ALA A 94 -2.60 5.34 -19.44
N GLU A 95 -3.45 4.78 -18.56
CA GLU A 95 -4.22 5.54 -17.58
C GLU A 95 -4.01 4.98 -16.18
N VAL A 96 -3.85 5.91 -15.23
CA VAL A 96 -3.82 5.63 -13.79
C VAL A 96 -4.89 6.51 -13.15
N GLU A 97 -5.89 5.88 -12.56
CA GLU A 97 -6.99 6.53 -11.85
C GLU A 97 -6.69 6.58 -10.35
N VAL A 98 -6.83 7.76 -9.75
CA VAL A 98 -6.73 7.95 -8.31
C VAL A 98 -8.11 7.77 -7.68
N LEU A 99 -8.28 6.79 -6.80
CA LEU A 99 -9.54 6.50 -6.13
C LEU A 99 -9.73 7.27 -4.81
N GLY A 100 -8.68 7.85 -4.28
CA GLY A 100 -8.68 8.60 -3.03
C GLY A 100 -7.45 8.29 -2.17
N SER A 101 -7.45 8.81 -0.95
CA SER A 101 -6.38 8.57 0.02
C SER A 101 -6.94 8.05 1.36
N MET A 102 -6.07 7.41 2.12
CA MET A 102 -6.32 6.95 3.49
C MET A 102 -5.18 7.40 4.40
N GLU A 103 -5.47 7.56 5.67
CA GLU A 103 -4.45 7.78 6.71
C GLU A 103 -3.89 6.42 7.14
N PRO A 104 -2.57 6.17 7.00
CA PRO A 104 -1.95 4.91 7.37
C PRO A 104 -2.08 4.55 8.86
N ASP A 105 -1.93 5.54 9.71
CA ASP A 105 -2.08 5.43 11.16
C ASP A 105 -2.47 6.80 11.73
N THR A 106 -3.74 6.96 12.07
CA THR A 106 -4.28 8.20 12.66
C THR A 106 -3.69 8.53 14.03
N GLY A 107 -3.03 7.57 14.67
CA GLY A 107 -2.40 7.73 15.98
C GLY A 107 -0.98 8.30 15.92
N ARG A 108 -0.25 8.09 14.84
CA ARG A 108 1.19 8.45 14.81
C ARG A 108 1.67 9.03 13.49
N LEU A 109 1.10 8.67 12.37
CA LEU A 109 1.58 9.10 11.06
C LEU A 109 0.78 10.29 10.54
N GLY A 110 1.47 11.27 9.96
CA GLY A 110 0.85 12.48 9.43
C GLY A 110 0.75 12.52 7.90
N ASN A 111 1.11 11.43 7.23
CA ASN A 111 1.05 11.29 5.78
C ASN A 111 -0.20 10.50 5.32
N ARG A 112 -0.34 10.35 4.01
CA ARG A 112 -1.42 9.59 3.36
C ARG A 112 -0.85 8.47 2.50
N ILE A 113 -1.67 7.43 2.31
CA ILE A 113 -1.51 6.49 1.21
C ILE A 113 -2.58 6.79 0.16
N TRP A 114 -2.16 6.99 -1.08
CA TRP A 114 -3.04 7.17 -2.23
C TRP A 114 -3.32 5.83 -2.91
N THR A 115 -4.60 5.54 -3.09
CA THR A 115 -5.06 4.35 -3.81
C THR A 115 -5.18 4.69 -5.28
N CYS A 116 -4.39 4.01 -6.11
CA CYS A 116 -4.40 4.16 -7.55
C CYS A 116 -4.79 2.83 -8.22
N VAL A 117 -5.43 2.90 -9.37
CA VAL A 117 -5.73 1.75 -10.23
C VAL A 117 -5.23 2.03 -11.63
N ALA A 118 -4.52 1.07 -12.19
CA ALA A 118 -4.06 1.08 -13.58
C ALA A 118 -4.62 -0.16 -14.28
N THR A 119 -5.22 0.03 -15.45
CA THR A 119 -5.78 -1.08 -16.24
C THR A 119 -5.05 -1.22 -17.57
N GLY A 120 -5.02 -2.45 -18.10
CA GLY A 120 -4.32 -2.75 -19.34
C GLY A 120 -2.81 -2.57 -19.23
N ALA A 121 -2.23 -2.87 -18.06
CA ALA A 121 -0.80 -2.79 -17.85
C ALA A 121 -0.06 -3.76 -18.76
N ARG A 122 0.97 -3.27 -19.46
CA ARG A 122 1.78 -4.00 -20.43
C ARG A 122 3.25 -3.89 -20.07
N ARG A 123 3.99 -4.94 -20.33
CA ARG A 123 5.44 -4.92 -20.17
C ARG A 123 6.07 -4.00 -21.20
N THR A 124 6.90 -3.08 -20.73
CA THR A 124 7.65 -2.17 -21.61
C THR A 124 8.93 -2.85 -22.09
N GLU A 125 9.14 -2.87 -23.41
CA GLU A 125 10.32 -3.48 -24.02
C GLU A 125 11.61 -2.79 -23.53
N GLY A 126 12.61 -3.59 -23.17
CA GLY A 126 13.90 -3.09 -22.68
C GLY A 126 13.91 -2.56 -21.25
N ARG A 127 12.77 -2.54 -20.55
CA ARG A 127 12.71 -2.18 -19.14
C ARG A 127 12.94 -3.40 -18.25
N VAL A 128 13.82 -3.23 -17.27
CA VAL A 128 14.13 -4.23 -16.25
C VAL A 128 13.61 -3.70 -14.92
N PRO A 129 12.95 -4.53 -14.10
CA PRO A 129 12.57 -4.16 -12.74
C PRO A 129 13.77 -3.68 -11.92
N GLU A 130 13.51 -2.87 -10.91
CA GLU A 130 14.53 -2.43 -9.96
C GLU A 130 15.25 -3.64 -9.33
N GLU A 131 16.56 -3.49 -9.09
CA GLU A 131 17.38 -4.54 -8.48
C GLU A 131 16.84 -4.97 -7.11
N GLY A 132 16.71 -6.26 -6.90
CA GLY A 132 16.16 -6.82 -5.65
C GLY A 132 14.63 -6.95 -5.62
N ILE A 133 13.94 -6.54 -6.67
CA ILE A 133 12.49 -6.70 -6.82
C ILE A 133 12.18 -7.88 -7.75
N GLU A 134 11.36 -8.81 -7.27
CA GLU A 134 10.78 -9.90 -8.06
C GLU A 134 9.34 -9.54 -8.43
N VAL A 135 9.02 -9.50 -9.72
CA VAL A 135 7.67 -9.20 -10.21
C VAL A 135 6.81 -10.45 -10.22
N LEU A 136 5.68 -10.38 -9.57
CA LEU A 136 4.69 -11.43 -9.47
C LEU A 136 3.37 -11.01 -10.14
N THR A 137 2.59 -11.97 -10.58
CA THR A 137 1.23 -11.73 -11.06
C THR A 137 0.27 -12.72 -10.42
N TYR A 138 -0.91 -12.23 -10.02
CA TYR A 138 -1.94 -13.00 -9.37
C TYR A 138 -3.26 -12.87 -10.12
N SER A 139 -3.96 -13.96 -10.34
CA SER A 139 -5.40 -13.90 -10.54
C SER A 139 -6.07 -13.44 -9.24
N LEU A 140 -7.29 -12.90 -9.31
CA LEU A 140 -7.98 -12.46 -8.08
C LEU A 140 -8.22 -13.58 -7.06
N PRO A 141 -8.58 -14.84 -7.46
CA PRO A 141 -8.65 -15.95 -6.53
C PRO A 141 -7.30 -16.29 -5.87
N GLU A 142 -6.19 -16.25 -6.62
CA GLU A 142 -4.85 -16.49 -6.07
C GLU A 142 -4.48 -15.40 -5.06
N LEU A 143 -4.74 -14.12 -5.39
CA LEU A 143 -4.47 -13.01 -4.48
C LEU A 143 -5.32 -13.07 -3.20
N ALA A 144 -6.59 -13.44 -3.32
CA ALA A 144 -7.48 -13.64 -2.18
C ALA A 144 -6.96 -14.77 -1.27
N ARG A 145 -6.49 -15.89 -1.86
CA ARG A 145 -5.89 -16.98 -1.11
C ARG A 145 -4.59 -16.54 -0.42
N ALA A 146 -3.67 -15.91 -1.15
CA ALA A 146 -2.41 -15.40 -0.59
C ALA A 146 -2.65 -14.42 0.58
N THR A 147 -3.72 -13.60 0.50
CA THR A 147 -4.13 -12.72 1.60
C THR A 147 -4.67 -13.52 2.79
N ALA A 148 -5.52 -14.52 2.56
CA ALA A 148 -6.09 -15.37 3.62
C ALA A 148 -5.03 -16.22 4.33
N GLU A 149 -4.02 -16.68 3.61
CA GLU A 149 -2.90 -17.47 4.13
C GLU A 149 -1.78 -16.60 4.76
N GLY A 150 -1.89 -15.27 4.67
CA GLY A 150 -0.94 -14.32 5.24
C GLY A 150 0.35 -14.14 4.44
N GLU A 151 0.39 -14.59 3.20
CA GLU A 151 1.50 -14.34 2.27
C GLU A 151 1.48 -12.89 1.77
N PHE A 152 0.32 -12.42 1.28
CA PHE A 152 0.07 -11.02 0.98
C PHE A 152 -0.53 -10.33 2.21
N ASN A 153 0.34 -9.77 3.06
CA ASN A 153 -0.03 -9.31 4.39
C ASN A 153 0.36 -7.87 4.72
N HIS A 154 0.71 -7.07 3.73
CA HIS A 154 0.92 -5.63 3.91
C HIS A 154 -0.44 -4.95 4.15
N ALA A 155 -0.71 -4.54 5.39
CA ALA A 155 -2.02 -4.07 5.83
C ALA A 155 -2.61 -2.96 4.94
N LEU A 156 -1.78 -1.98 4.57
CA LEU A 156 -2.22 -0.87 3.73
C LEU A 156 -2.52 -1.30 2.29
N HIS A 157 -1.75 -2.23 1.75
CA HIS A 157 -2.01 -2.75 0.40
C HIS A 157 -3.27 -3.63 0.36
N VAL A 158 -3.57 -4.34 1.44
CA VAL A 158 -4.88 -5.01 1.60
C VAL A 158 -6.02 -3.98 1.63
N ALA A 159 -5.84 -2.85 2.33
CA ALA A 159 -6.83 -1.77 2.33
C ALA A 159 -6.98 -1.11 0.94
N VAL A 160 -5.88 -0.91 0.20
CA VAL A 160 -5.88 -0.41 -1.18
C VAL A 160 -6.68 -1.35 -2.10
N LEU A 161 -6.45 -2.66 -2.02
CA LEU A 161 -7.24 -3.66 -2.76
C LEU A 161 -8.73 -3.58 -2.40
N LEU A 162 -9.05 -3.48 -1.11
CA LEU A 162 -10.45 -3.35 -0.66
C LEU A 162 -11.11 -2.10 -1.24
N VAL A 163 -10.44 -0.94 -1.23
CA VAL A 163 -10.97 0.29 -1.85
C VAL A 163 -11.22 0.08 -3.34
N ALA A 164 -10.28 -0.53 -4.07
CA ALA A 164 -10.45 -0.83 -5.49
C ALA A 164 -11.66 -1.75 -5.75
N MET A 165 -11.88 -2.74 -4.89
CA MET A 165 -13.05 -3.64 -4.97
C MET A 165 -14.36 -2.89 -4.71
N VAL A 166 -14.44 -2.10 -3.63
CA VAL A 166 -15.64 -1.33 -3.26
C VAL A 166 -15.98 -0.29 -4.34
N ARG A 167 -14.96 0.26 -5.00
CA ARG A 167 -15.12 1.18 -6.14
C ARG A 167 -15.44 0.45 -7.46
N GLY A 168 -15.59 -0.88 -7.46
CA GLY A 168 -15.93 -1.69 -8.63
C GLY A 168 -14.82 -1.81 -9.68
N LYS A 169 -13.58 -1.47 -9.31
CA LYS A 169 -12.42 -1.57 -10.19
C LYS A 169 -11.81 -2.99 -10.22
N LEU A 170 -12.05 -3.75 -9.16
CA LEU A 170 -11.79 -5.19 -9.07
C LEU A 170 -13.09 -5.90 -8.77
N ARG A 171 -13.33 -7.01 -9.44
CA ARG A 171 -14.48 -7.87 -9.15
C ARG A 171 -13.97 -9.22 -8.68
N LEU A 172 -14.13 -9.52 -7.39
CA LEU A 172 -14.02 -10.89 -6.92
C LEU A 172 -15.02 -11.75 -7.70
N ALA A 173 -14.64 -12.98 -8.02
CA ALA A 173 -15.58 -13.98 -8.55
C ALA A 173 -16.82 -14.08 -7.62
N PRO A 174 -17.99 -14.47 -8.16
CA PRO A 174 -19.22 -14.54 -7.36
C PRO A 174 -19.01 -15.36 -6.09
N PRO A 175 -19.83 -15.11 -5.05
CA PRO A 175 -19.63 -15.61 -3.66
C PRO A 175 -19.58 -17.14 -3.49
N ASP A 176 -19.88 -17.91 -4.51
CA ASP A 176 -19.75 -19.38 -4.50
C ASP A 176 -18.29 -19.87 -4.33
N ALA A 177 -17.32 -18.96 -4.39
CA ALA A 177 -15.89 -19.28 -4.25
C ALA A 177 -15.31 -19.00 -2.84
N ILE A 178 -16.04 -18.34 -1.95
CA ILE A 178 -15.57 -18.07 -0.58
C ILE A 178 -16.55 -18.75 0.41
N THR A 179 -16.35 -20.02 0.62
CA THR A 179 -16.95 -20.68 1.79
C THR A 179 -16.14 -20.28 3.02
N ILE A 180 -16.64 -19.32 3.79
CA ILE A 180 -16.09 -19.06 5.12
C ILE A 180 -16.41 -20.29 5.94
N ALA A 181 -15.42 -21.15 6.21
CA ALA A 181 -15.58 -22.25 7.15
C ALA A 181 -16.05 -21.66 8.51
N PRO A 182 -17.04 -22.25 9.16
CA PRO A 182 -17.45 -21.78 10.49
C PRO A 182 -16.25 -21.84 11.43
N ALA A 183 -16.08 -20.78 12.22
CA ALA A 183 -15.01 -20.74 13.23
C ALA A 183 -15.11 -21.98 14.13
N ALA A 184 -13.97 -22.65 14.33
CA ALA A 184 -13.92 -23.76 15.28
C ALA A 184 -14.37 -23.25 16.67
N PRO A 185 -15.16 -24.01 17.41
CA PRO A 185 -15.59 -23.61 18.75
C PRO A 185 -14.38 -23.41 19.65
N PRO A 186 -14.41 -22.45 20.58
CA PRO A 186 -13.29 -22.17 21.48
C PRO A 186 -12.96 -23.45 22.25
N GLN A 187 -11.67 -23.84 22.21
CA GLN A 187 -11.19 -24.95 23.01
C GLN A 187 -11.28 -24.54 24.49
N THR A 188 -12.18 -25.13 25.23
CA THR A 188 -12.23 -25.03 26.68
C THR A 188 -10.97 -25.70 27.25
N GLN A 189 -10.02 -24.87 27.69
CA GLN A 189 -8.92 -25.35 28.51
C GLN A 189 -9.53 -25.86 29.85
N ARG A 190 -9.32 -27.11 30.13
CA ARG A 190 -9.52 -27.71 31.48
C ARG A 190 -8.22 -27.57 32.28
#